data_357254b4e20f50fff067ce47cc7e30eb
#
_entry.id   357254b4e20f50fff067ce47cc7e30eb
#
_cell.length_a   1.000
_cell.length_b   1.000
_cell.length_c   1.000
_cell.angle_alpha   90.00
_cell.angle_beta   90.00
_cell.angle_gamma   90.00
#
_symmetry.space_group_name_H-M   'P 1'
#
loop_
_entity.id
_entity.type
_entity.pdbx_description
1 polymer ?
#
loop_
_entity_poly.entity_id
_entity_poly.type
_entity_poly.pdbx_seq_one_letter_code
_entity_poly.pdbx_strand_id
1 'polypeptide(L)'
;CAHAHGAEYKGTRVGSIGDIGCFSFYPGKNLGAYGDGGAIVSNSEELAKKCRMIANHGRISKYNHEFSGRNSRLDGIQAAILNVKLSYLDGWTKNRIEVANAYILGLKNIPDIILPVRKKWAKQVYHLFVVRYKDREKLIEKMDESNIQTGIHYPVSLPNLQAFKHLKRGNSEDFANKSDKYLLSLPIGEHISKKQANRVVKVISDFV
;
A
#
# COMPACT_ATOMS: atom_id res chain seq x y z
N CYS A 1 7.79 4.41 -1.01
CA CYS A 1 7.27 3.42 -1.99
C CYS A 1 6.68 2.17 -1.33
N ALA A 2 6.39 2.20 -0.03
CA ALA A 2 5.99 1.01 0.75
C ALA A 2 4.70 0.31 0.24
N HIS A 3 3.82 1.01 -0.49
CA HIS A 3 2.59 0.47 -1.10
C HIS A 3 2.65 0.49 -2.64
N ALA A 4 3.82 0.70 -3.24
CA ALA A 4 3.94 1.13 -4.63
C ALA A 4 4.86 0.24 -5.49
N HIS A 5 4.96 -1.07 -5.16
CA HIS A 5 5.73 -2.02 -5.96
C HIS A 5 5.24 -2.04 -7.41
N GLY A 6 6.08 -1.63 -8.35
CA GLY A 6 5.75 -1.58 -9.77
C GLY A 6 4.88 -0.40 -10.22
N ALA A 7 4.56 0.56 -9.34
CA ALA A 7 3.89 1.80 -9.71
C ALA A 7 4.79 2.70 -10.56
N GLU A 8 4.17 3.58 -11.37
CA GLU A 8 4.91 4.50 -12.24
C GLU A 8 4.36 5.92 -12.13
N TYR A 9 5.27 6.88 -12.18
CA TYR A 9 4.99 8.30 -12.32
C TYR A 9 5.55 8.78 -13.66
N LYS A 10 4.66 9.22 -14.57
CA LYS A 10 5.02 9.66 -15.93
C LYS A 10 5.93 8.66 -16.66
N GLY A 11 5.62 7.36 -16.55
CA GLY A 11 6.38 6.27 -17.18
C GLY A 11 7.66 5.85 -16.46
N THR A 12 8.04 6.53 -15.38
CA THR A 12 9.22 6.15 -14.57
C THR A 12 8.79 5.36 -13.35
N ARG A 13 9.40 4.20 -13.10
CA ARG A 13 9.14 3.36 -11.91
C ARG A 13 9.44 4.14 -10.63
N VAL A 14 8.50 4.15 -9.69
CA VAL A 14 8.73 4.75 -8.37
C VAL A 14 9.79 3.97 -7.61
N GLY A 15 10.54 4.69 -6.76
CA GLY A 15 11.74 4.17 -6.10
C GLY A 15 13.03 4.65 -6.78
N SER A 16 12.99 4.91 -8.11
CA SER A 16 14.11 5.49 -8.87
C SER A 16 14.03 7.01 -9.07
N ILE A 17 13.00 7.64 -8.52
CA ILE A 17 12.79 9.09 -8.57
C ILE A 17 13.23 9.67 -7.22
N GLY A 18 14.11 10.65 -7.24
CA GLY A 18 14.73 11.21 -6.03
C GLY A 18 15.95 10.40 -5.57
N ASP A 19 16.44 10.67 -4.36
CA ASP A 19 17.73 10.17 -3.88
C ASP A 19 17.64 8.72 -3.38
N ILE A 20 16.58 8.39 -2.65
CA ILE A 20 16.37 7.08 -2.02
C ILE A 20 14.90 6.68 -2.13
N GLY A 21 14.64 5.45 -2.57
CA GLY A 21 13.33 4.79 -2.51
C GLY A 21 13.29 3.71 -1.43
N CYS A 22 12.21 3.68 -0.63
CA CYS A 22 12.03 2.69 0.42
C CYS A 22 10.80 1.82 0.14
N PHE A 23 10.99 0.49 0.12
CA PHE A 23 9.94 -0.50 -0.08
C PHE A 23 9.70 -1.31 1.18
N SER A 24 8.46 -1.70 1.41
CA SER A 24 8.07 -2.63 2.47
C SER A 24 7.77 -4.00 1.88
N PHE A 25 8.32 -5.04 2.49
CA PHE A 25 7.99 -6.43 2.17
C PHE A 25 7.13 -7.10 3.24
N TYR A 26 6.44 -6.30 4.08
CA TYR A 26 5.44 -6.83 5.00
C TYR A 26 4.51 -7.82 4.26
N PRO A 27 4.10 -8.96 4.85
CA PRO A 27 3.41 -10.04 4.14
C PRO A 27 2.21 -9.64 3.31
N GLY A 28 1.43 -8.65 3.74
CA GLY A 28 0.26 -8.14 3.02
C GLY A 28 0.57 -7.21 1.84
N LYS A 29 1.83 -6.86 1.56
CA LYS A 29 2.20 -5.99 0.43
C LYS A 29 2.06 -6.71 -0.92
N ASN A 30 1.95 -5.94 -2.02
CA ASN A 30 1.89 -6.51 -3.38
C ASN A 30 3.07 -7.44 -3.68
N LEU A 31 4.23 -7.14 -3.10
CA LEU A 31 5.38 -8.03 -3.02
C LEU A 31 5.71 -8.22 -1.53
N GLY A 32 5.07 -9.18 -0.89
CA GLY A 32 5.25 -9.50 0.53
C GLY A 32 6.14 -10.72 0.76
N ALA A 33 7.03 -10.62 1.75
CA ALA A 33 7.78 -11.76 2.30
C ALA A 33 6.86 -12.64 3.19
N TYR A 34 7.40 -13.66 3.84
CA TYR A 34 6.70 -14.46 4.85
C TYR A 34 7.06 -14.04 6.28
N GLY A 35 7.40 -12.78 6.45
CA GLY A 35 7.74 -12.09 7.68
C GLY A 35 8.07 -10.64 7.36
N ASP A 36 8.59 -9.89 8.34
CA ASP A 36 8.99 -8.52 8.13
C ASP A 36 10.18 -8.41 7.17
N GLY A 37 10.16 -7.37 6.34
CA GLY A 37 11.24 -7.09 5.41
C GLY A 37 11.03 -5.76 4.70
N GLY A 38 12.08 -5.30 4.05
CA GLY A 38 12.07 -4.09 3.24
C GLY A 38 13.32 -3.97 2.39
N ALA A 39 13.31 -3.01 1.47
CA ALA A 39 14.47 -2.67 0.67
C ALA A 39 14.61 -1.16 0.52
N ILE A 40 15.85 -0.74 0.37
CA ILE A 40 16.22 0.61 -0.03
C ILE A 40 16.85 0.52 -1.41
N VAL A 41 16.44 1.41 -2.31
CA VAL A 41 17.01 1.56 -3.65
C VAL A 41 17.48 2.99 -3.84
N SER A 42 18.56 3.17 -4.62
CA SER A 42 19.11 4.49 -4.97
C SER A 42 19.82 4.41 -6.30
N ASN A 43 19.83 5.52 -7.03
CA ASN A 43 20.68 5.71 -8.21
C ASN A 43 22.11 6.17 -7.83
N SER A 44 22.37 6.48 -6.55
CA SER A 44 23.68 6.84 -6.03
C SER A 44 24.33 5.62 -5.36
N GLU A 45 25.47 5.19 -5.90
CA GLU A 45 26.27 4.11 -5.31
C GLU A 45 26.74 4.45 -3.89
N GLU A 46 27.11 5.70 -3.65
CA GLU A 46 27.52 6.19 -2.33
C GLU A 46 26.41 6.04 -1.31
N LEU A 47 25.20 6.52 -1.63
CA LEU A 47 24.04 6.38 -0.75
C LEU A 47 23.66 4.91 -0.52
N ALA A 48 23.67 4.09 -1.57
CA ALA A 48 23.39 2.65 -1.45
C ALA A 48 24.41 1.95 -0.54
N LYS A 49 25.69 2.26 -0.67
CA LYS A 49 26.76 1.75 0.20
C LYS A 49 26.53 2.19 1.64
N LYS A 50 26.27 3.48 1.88
CA LYS A 50 26.03 4.03 3.22
C LYS A 50 24.80 3.40 3.89
N CYS A 51 23.70 3.23 3.15
CA CYS A 51 22.50 2.54 3.66
C CYS A 51 22.80 1.08 4.05
N ARG A 52 23.57 0.36 3.23
CA ARG A 52 24.00 -1.02 3.53
C ARG A 52 24.85 -1.09 4.77
N MET A 53 25.76 -0.15 4.97
CA MET A 53 26.58 -0.05 6.17
C MET A 53 25.72 0.22 7.40
N ILE A 54 24.81 1.19 7.35
CA ILE A 54 23.88 1.50 8.45
C ILE A 54 23.08 0.27 8.86
N ALA A 55 22.53 -0.46 7.89
CA ALA A 55 21.73 -1.65 8.14
C ALA A 55 22.54 -2.84 8.66
N ASN A 56 23.87 -2.76 8.64
CA ASN A 56 24.80 -3.82 9.02
C ASN A 56 25.89 -3.33 9.97
N HIS A 57 25.47 -2.78 11.11
CA HIS A 57 26.36 -2.35 12.21
C HIS A 57 27.41 -1.27 11.84
N GLY A 58 27.18 -0.47 10.78
CA GLY A 58 28.12 0.55 10.32
C GLY A 58 29.41 0.01 9.70
N ARG A 59 29.44 -1.28 9.31
CA ARG A 59 30.67 -1.94 8.86
C ARG A 59 30.87 -1.92 7.35
N ILE A 60 32.13 -1.81 6.94
CA ILE A 60 32.60 -2.01 5.56
C ILE A 60 32.99 -3.47 5.35
N SER A 61 33.65 -4.08 6.33
CA SER A 61 34.11 -5.47 6.32
C SER A 61 33.82 -6.13 7.66
N LYS A 62 34.13 -7.44 7.79
CA LYS A 62 33.75 -8.25 8.95
C LYS A 62 34.08 -7.63 10.31
N TYR A 63 35.20 -6.90 10.42
CA TYR A 63 35.69 -6.33 11.69
C TYR A 63 35.95 -4.81 11.61
N ASN A 64 35.69 -4.16 10.48
CA ASN A 64 35.91 -2.72 10.31
C ASN A 64 34.58 -1.98 10.29
N HIS A 65 34.30 -1.22 11.37
CA HIS A 65 33.08 -0.40 11.55
C HIS A 65 33.48 1.07 11.50
N GLU A 66 32.90 1.84 10.57
CA GLU A 66 33.21 3.27 10.43
C GLU A 66 32.34 4.14 11.34
N PHE A 67 31.14 3.68 11.66
CA PHE A 67 30.20 4.40 12.52
C PHE A 67 29.20 3.45 13.18
N SER A 68 28.39 3.94 14.12
CA SER A 68 27.33 3.17 14.75
C SER A 68 26.21 2.88 13.76
N GLY A 69 25.94 1.61 13.50
CA GLY A 69 24.81 1.15 12.67
C GLY A 69 23.80 0.35 13.45
N ARG A 70 22.94 -0.35 12.73
CA ARG A 70 21.88 -1.21 13.26
C ARG A 70 21.99 -2.62 12.68
N ASN A 71 21.34 -3.58 13.31
CA ASN A 71 21.03 -4.85 12.68
C ASN A 71 19.66 -4.75 12.01
N SER A 72 19.63 -4.41 10.72
CA SER A 72 18.42 -4.25 9.90
C SER A 72 18.62 -4.93 8.55
N ARG A 73 18.97 -6.21 8.58
CA ARG A 73 19.23 -7.03 7.41
C ARG A 73 17.97 -7.77 7.00
N LEU A 74 17.86 -8.12 5.72
CA LEU A 74 16.87 -9.05 5.22
C LEU A 74 17.41 -10.49 5.36
N ASP A 75 16.64 -11.37 5.98
CA ASP A 75 17.00 -12.78 6.11
C ASP A 75 17.04 -13.46 4.73
N GLY A 76 18.01 -14.37 4.56
CA GLY A 76 18.20 -15.08 3.27
C GLY A 76 16.96 -15.86 2.83
N ILE A 77 16.22 -16.47 3.77
CA ILE A 77 14.98 -17.19 3.46
C ILE A 77 13.90 -16.23 2.94
N GLN A 78 13.75 -15.05 3.52
CA GLN A 78 12.81 -14.03 3.04
C GLN A 78 13.21 -13.52 1.66
N ALA A 79 14.51 -13.30 1.43
CA ALA A 79 15.02 -12.92 0.11
C ALA A 79 14.75 -13.99 -0.95
N ALA A 80 14.91 -15.26 -0.63
CA ALA A 80 14.60 -16.38 -1.52
C ALA A 80 13.11 -16.41 -1.90
N ILE A 81 12.20 -16.25 -0.94
CA ILE A 81 10.75 -16.17 -1.14
C ILE A 81 10.41 -14.98 -2.06
N LEU A 82 10.97 -13.80 -1.76
CA LEU A 82 10.73 -12.59 -2.56
C LEU A 82 11.24 -12.75 -3.99
N ASN A 83 12.38 -13.41 -4.19
CA ASN A 83 12.95 -13.65 -5.51
C ASN A 83 12.03 -14.51 -6.38
N VAL A 84 11.40 -15.54 -5.81
CA VAL A 84 10.38 -16.33 -6.50
C VAL A 84 9.15 -15.48 -6.81
N LYS A 85 8.61 -14.76 -5.83
CA LYS A 85 7.39 -13.94 -5.97
C LYS A 85 7.55 -12.77 -6.93
N LEU A 86 8.75 -12.22 -7.04
CA LEU A 86 9.05 -11.07 -7.92
C LEU A 86 8.72 -11.35 -9.39
N SER A 87 8.94 -12.56 -9.85
CA SER A 87 8.63 -12.97 -11.25
C SER A 87 7.12 -12.92 -11.56
N TYR A 88 6.26 -12.97 -10.56
CA TYR A 88 4.80 -12.90 -10.71
C TYR A 88 4.23 -11.49 -10.51
N LEU A 89 5.00 -10.53 -10.00
CA LEU A 89 4.52 -9.21 -9.58
C LEU A 89 3.80 -8.45 -10.68
N ASP A 90 4.30 -8.45 -11.90
CA ASP A 90 3.67 -7.72 -13.01
C ASP A 90 2.31 -8.34 -13.39
N GLY A 91 2.18 -9.66 -13.35
CA GLY A 91 0.91 -10.36 -13.53
C GLY A 91 -0.10 -10.05 -12.43
N TRP A 92 0.33 -10.07 -11.18
CA TRP A 92 -0.50 -9.70 -10.02
C TRP A 92 -0.94 -8.24 -10.07
N THR A 93 -0.05 -7.35 -10.45
CA THR A 93 -0.38 -5.93 -10.65
C THR A 93 -1.44 -5.74 -11.74
N LYS A 94 -1.32 -6.46 -12.86
CA LYS A 94 -2.33 -6.43 -13.93
C LYS A 94 -3.70 -6.86 -13.40
N ASN A 95 -3.77 -7.98 -12.66
CA ASN A 95 -5.02 -8.43 -12.06
C ASN A 95 -5.62 -7.40 -11.09
N ARG A 96 -4.81 -6.81 -10.21
CA ARG A 96 -5.26 -5.74 -9.29
C ARG A 96 -5.83 -4.54 -10.04
N ILE A 97 -5.21 -4.15 -11.15
CA ILE A 97 -5.71 -3.08 -12.02
C ILE A 97 -7.04 -3.46 -12.67
N GLU A 98 -7.22 -4.70 -13.11
CA GLU A 98 -8.49 -5.19 -13.68
C GLU A 98 -9.62 -5.19 -12.64
N VAL A 99 -9.35 -5.64 -11.41
CA VAL A 99 -10.29 -5.58 -10.29
C VAL A 99 -10.65 -4.12 -9.95
N ALA A 100 -9.67 -3.24 -9.86
CA ALA A 100 -9.89 -1.81 -9.61
C ALA A 100 -10.72 -1.16 -10.73
N ASN A 101 -10.51 -1.54 -11.99
CA ASN A 101 -11.32 -1.08 -13.11
C ASN A 101 -12.79 -1.51 -12.97
N ALA A 102 -13.05 -2.76 -12.55
CA ALA A 102 -14.41 -3.23 -12.31
C ALA A 102 -15.09 -2.41 -11.21
N TYR A 103 -14.41 -2.10 -10.11
CA TYR A 103 -14.95 -1.22 -9.06
C TYR A 103 -15.23 0.19 -9.58
N ILE A 104 -14.28 0.82 -10.28
CA ILE A 104 -14.46 2.17 -10.81
C ILE A 104 -15.64 2.24 -11.77
N LEU A 105 -15.76 1.29 -12.70
CA LEU A 105 -16.85 1.25 -13.67
C LEU A 105 -18.20 0.99 -13.01
N GLY A 106 -18.23 0.05 -12.07
CA GLY A 106 -19.48 -0.35 -11.42
C GLY A 106 -19.98 0.64 -10.35
N LEU A 107 -19.08 1.35 -9.67
CA LEU A 107 -19.44 2.23 -8.56
C LEU A 107 -19.50 3.72 -8.94
N LYS A 108 -19.04 4.13 -10.11
CA LYS A 108 -18.90 5.56 -10.50
C LYS A 108 -20.20 6.37 -10.45
N ASN A 109 -21.33 5.71 -10.59
CA ASN A 109 -22.66 6.35 -10.62
C ASN A 109 -23.47 6.10 -9.34
N ILE A 110 -22.88 5.44 -8.33
CA ILE A 110 -23.57 5.20 -7.06
C ILE A 110 -23.46 6.46 -6.21
N PRO A 111 -24.58 7.02 -5.76
CA PRO A 111 -24.59 8.20 -4.90
C PRO A 111 -23.74 8.01 -3.65
N ASP A 112 -23.14 9.08 -3.16
CA ASP A 112 -22.38 9.13 -1.91
C ASP A 112 -21.16 8.22 -1.81
N ILE A 113 -20.88 7.34 -2.79
CA ILE A 113 -19.64 6.59 -2.89
C ILE A 113 -18.57 7.43 -3.59
N ILE A 114 -17.53 7.79 -2.85
CA ILE A 114 -16.42 8.58 -3.40
C ILE A 114 -15.25 7.66 -3.71
N LEU A 115 -14.94 7.54 -4.99
CA LEU A 115 -13.87 6.68 -5.51
C LEU A 115 -12.50 7.38 -5.48
N PRO A 116 -11.40 6.61 -5.45
CA PRO A 116 -10.06 7.16 -5.59
C PRO A 116 -9.87 7.79 -6.98
N VAL A 117 -9.24 8.96 -7.00
CA VAL A 117 -8.96 9.68 -8.26
C VAL A 117 -7.82 9.01 -9.01
N ARG A 118 -8.03 8.74 -10.31
CA ARG A 118 -7.00 8.25 -11.22
C ARG A 118 -6.40 9.40 -12.03
N LYS A 119 -5.09 9.44 -12.08
CA LYS A 119 -4.36 10.40 -12.93
C LYS A 119 -3.77 9.67 -14.13
N LYS A 120 -3.90 10.26 -15.34
CA LYS A 120 -3.40 9.67 -16.60
C LYS A 120 -1.88 9.42 -16.60
N TRP A 121 -1.14 10.21 -15.83
CA TRP A 121 0.31 10.14 -15.69
C TRP A 121 0.80 9.17 -14.60
N ALA A 122 -0.12 8.49 -13.89
CA ALA A 122 0.22 7.55 -12.83
C ALA A 122 -0.29 6.14 -13.13
N LYS A 123 0.59 5.16 -13.08
CA LYS A 123 0.23 3.74 -13.02
C LYS A 123 0.08 3.34 -11.57
N GLN A 124 -1.16 3.25 -11.10
CA GLN A 124 -1.49 2.78 -9.76
C GLN A 124 -1.46 1.25 -9.72
N VAL A 125 -0.96 0.69 -8.63
CA VAL A 125 -0.82 -0.76 -8.44
C VAL A 125 -1.81 -1.35 -7.42
N TYR A 126 -2.66 -0.51 -6.87
CA TYR A 126 -3.77 -0.86 -5.98
C TYR A 126 -3.40 -1.89 -4.90
N HIS A 127 -2.44 -1.53 -4.05
CA HIS A 127 -2.22 -2.25 -2.80
C HIS A 127 -3.51 -2.29 -1.98
N LEU A 128 -4.20 -1.16 -1.91
CA LEU A 128 -5.53 -1.00 -1.34
C LEU A 128 -6.45 -0.35 -2.39
N PHE A 129 -7.74 -0.65 -2.32
CA PHE A 129 -8.77 0.09 -3.04
C PHE A 129 -9.71 0.71 -2.02
N VAL A 130 -9.48 1.98 -1.71
CA VAL A 130 -10.19 2.69 -0.64
C VAL A 130 -11.26 3.59 -1.24
N VAL A 131 -12.49 3.40 -0.81
CA VAL A 131 -13.62 4.29 -1.09
C VAL A 131 -13.95 5.10 0.17
N ARG A 132 -14.73 6.18 0.00
CA ARG A 132 -15.31 6.91 1.14
C ARG A 132 -16.83 6.83 1.05
N TYR A 133 -17.45 6.53 2.18
CA TYR A 133 -18.91 6.46 2.32
C TYR A 133 -19.32 6.93 3.71
N LYS A 134 -20.34 7.80 3.80
CA LYS A 134 -20.71 8.42 5.09
C LYS A 134 -21.23 7.42 6.11
N ASP A 135 -22.04 6.44 5.68
CA ASP A 135 -22.62 5.40 6.53
C ASP A 135 -21.77 4.12 6.47
N ARG A 136 -20.44 4.28 6.61
CA ARG A 136 -19.46 3.20 6.49
C ARG A 136 -19.82 1.96 7.30
N GLU A 137 -20.24 2.11 8.56
CA GLU A 137 -20.52 1.00 9.45
C GLU A 137 -21.68 0.14 8.92
N LYS A 138 -22.75 0.76 8.43
CA LYS A 138 -23.88 0.02 7.82
C LYS A 138 -23.45 -0.71 6.54
N LEU A 139 -22.56 -0.11 5.76
CA LEU A 139 -22.03 -0.76 4.57
C LEU A 139 -21.15 -1.96 4.94
N ILE A 140 -20.34 -1.86 6.00
CA ILE A 140 -19.55 -2.99 6.53
C ILE A 140 -20.49 -4.14 6.94
N GLU A 141 -21.52 -3.86 7.74
CA GLU A 141 -22.52 -4.86 8.15
C GLU A 141 -23.13 -5.56 6.93
N LYS A 142 -23.52 -4.79 5.91
CA LYS A 142 -24.09 -5.36 4.67
C LYS A 142 -23.11 -6.23 3.89
N MET A 143 -21.84 -5.82 3.85
CA MET A 143 -20.79 -6.61 3.20
C MET A 143 -20.54 -7.93 3.97
N ASP A 144 -20.50 -7.87 5.30
CA ASP A 144 -20.30 -9.04 6.16
C ASP A 144 -21.47 -10.04 6.04
N GLU A 145 -22.73 -9.57 6.03
CA GLU A 145 -23.92 -10.39 5.74
C GLU A 145 -23.80 -11.12 4.39
N SER A 146 -23.12 -10.48 3.43
CA SER A 146 -22.87 -11.04 2.11
C SER A 146 -21.60 -11.90 2.05
N ASN A 147 -20.95 -12.20 3.18
CA ASN A 147 -19.65 -12.90 3.27
C ASN A 147 -18.56 -12.20 2.40
N ILE A 148 -18.51 -10.88 2.47
CA ILE A 148 -17.50 -10.06 1.82
C ILE A 148 -16.72 -9.31 2.89
N GLN A 149 -15.48 -9.72 3.12
CA GLN A 149 -14.60 -9.08 4.09
C GLN A 149 -14.12 -7.73 3.58
N THR A 150 -14.19 -6.70 4.42
CA THR A 150 -13.69 -5.35 4.16
C THR A 150 -12.58 -4.99 5.15
N GLY A 151 -11.96 -3.82 4.96
CA GLY A 151 -10.95 -3.32 5.88
C GLY A 151 -11.02 -1.80 6.03
N ILE A 152 -10.40 -1.27 7.07
CA ILE A 152 -10.30 0.19 7.30
C ILE A 152 -8.83 0.59 7.33
N HIS A 153 -8.41 1.39 6.35
CA HIS A 153 -7.03 1.87 6.22
C HIS A 153 -6.99 3.39 6.06
N TYR A 154 -6.94 4.15 7.18
CA TYR A 154 -6.86 3.66 8.57
C TYR A 154 -7.93 4.34 9.42
N PRO A 155 -8.35 3.77 10.57
CA PRO A 155 -9.47 4.30 11.37
C PRO A 155 -9.15 5.60 12.07
N VAL A 156 -7.87 5.94 12.23
CA VAL A 156 -7.38 7.17 12.86
C VAL A 156 -6.33 7.79 11.94
N SER A 157 -6.52 9.06 11.59
CA SER A 157 -5.53 9.80 10.80
C SER A 157 -4.22 10.01 11.59
N LEU A 158 -3.08 10.07 10.90
CA LEU A 158 -1.77 10.22 11.55
C LEU A 158 -1.69 11.39 12.54
N PRO A 159 -2.22 12.61 12.22
CA PRO A 159 -2.20 13.72 13.18
C PRO A 159 -2.95 13.44 14.47
N ASN A 160 -3.96 12.57 14.44
CA ASN A 160 -4.79 12.22 15.59
C ASN A 160 -4.24 11.07 16.43
N LEU A 161 -3.17 10.42 15.99
CA LEU A 161 -2.52 9.38 16.77
C LEU A 161 -1.89 9.97 18.04
N GLN A 162 -2.06 9.28 19.17
CA GLN A 162 -1.48 9.66 20.45
C GLN A 162 0.03 9.91 20.37
N ALA A 163 0.73 9.10 19.57
CA ALA A 163 2.17 9.20 19.34
C ALA A 163 2.61 10.55 18.74
N PHE A 164 1.73 11.26 18.04
CA PHE A 164 2.04 12.52 17.35
C PHE A 164 1.40 13.75 17.96
N LYS A 165 0.62 13.61 19.03
CA LYS A 165 -0.03 14.75 19.73
C LYS A 165 0.95 15.83 20.17
N HIS A 166 2.17 15.45 20.52
CA HIS A 166 3.22 16.38 20.94
C HIS A 166 3.72 17.31 19.84
N LEU A 167 3.50 16.95 18.55
CA LEU A 167 3.98 17.75 17.42
C LEU A 167 3.10 18.98 17.13
N LYS A 168 1.94 19.12 17.80
CA LYS A 168 0.98 20.22 17.59
C LYS A 168 0.72 20.51 16.11
N ARG A 169 0.79 19.49 15.26
CA ARG A 169 0.57 19.60 13.82
C ARG A 169 -0.81 19.09 13.49
N GLY A 170 -1.40 19.70 12.48
CA GLY A 170 -2.71 19.35 11.97
C GLY A 170 -3.80 20.24 12.54
N ASN A 171 -4.58 20.80 11.65
CA ASN A 171 -5.82 21.49 11.96
C ASN A 171 -6.93 20.42 11.96
N SER A 172 -7.92 20.56 12.86
CA SER A 172 -9.13 19.72 12.83
C SER A 172 -9.84 19.76 11.47
N GLU A 173 -9.58 20.80 10.69
CA GLU A 173 -10.08 21.02 9.33
C GLU A 173 -9.31 20.25 8.24
N ASP A 174 -8.17 19.64 8.54
CA ASP A 174 -7.38 18.89 7.56
C ASP A 174 -8.19 17.74 6.96
N PHE A 175 -8.06 17.56 5.67
CA PHE A 175 -8.78 16.52 4.92
C PHE A 175 -8.60 15.12 5.53
N ALA A 176 -7.41 14.78 6.01
CA ALA A 176 -7.13 13.50 6.64
C ALA A 176 -7.98 13.30 7.91
N ASN A 177 -8.08 14.34 8.75
CA ASN A 177 -8.82 14.30 10.01
C ASN A 177 -10.34 14.22 9.80
N LYS A 178 -10.84 14.75 8.69
CA LYS A 178 -12.26 14.70 8.34
C LYS A 178 -12.65 13.41 7.63
N SER A 179 -11.67 12.73 7.00
CA SER A 179 -11.95 11.61 6.10
C SER A 179 -11.84 10.24 6.77
N ASP A 180 -11.07 10.09 7.83
CA ASP A 180 -10.74 8.79 8.44
C ASP A 180 -11.96 7.96 8.83
N LYS A 181 -13.02 8.61 9.31
CA LYS A 181 -14.30 7.97 9.67
C LYS A 181 -15.12 7.44 8.49
N TYR A 182 -14.76 7.80 7.26
CA TYR A 182 -15.50 7.42 6.03
C TYR A 182 -14.77 6.39 5.17
N LEU A 183 -13.49 6.07 5.50
CA LEU A 183 -12.66 5.19 4.68
C LEU A 183 -13.09 3.73 4.80
N LEU A 184 -13.27 3.08 3.65
CA LEU A 184 -13.54 1.65 3.54
C LEU A 184 -12.68 1.05 2.43
N SER A 185 -11.94 0.01 2.75
CA SER A 185 -11.14 -0.74 1.77
C SER A 185 -11.91 -1.92 1.26
N LEU A 186 -12.15 -1.96 -0.04
CA LEU A 186 -12.78 -3.08 -0.73
C LEU A 186 -11.77 -4.20 -1.00
N PRO A 187 -12.22 -5.47 -1.09
CA PRO A 187 -11.36 -6.61 -1.37
C PRO A 187 -10.55 -6.39 -2.65
N ILE A 188 -9.22 -6.50 -2.55
CA ILE A 188 -8.33 -6.39 -3.70
C ILE A 188 -7.08 -7.24 -3.47
N GLY A 189 -6.70 -8.00 -4.49
CA GLY A 189 -5.57 -8.91 -4.40
C GLY A 189 -5.35 -9.65 -5.71
N GLU A 190 -4.22 -10.33 -5.79
CA GLU A 190 -3.90 -11.21 -6.92
C GLU A 190 -4.85 -12.40 -7.07
N HIS A 191 -5.47 -12.80 -5.96
CA HIS A 191 -6.43 -13.90 -5.89
C HIS A 191 -7.89 -13.48 -6.15
N ILE A 192 -8.18 -12.17 -6.22
CA ILE A 192 -9.53 -11.66 -6.48
C ILE A 192 -9.80 -11.65 -7.98
N SER A 193 -10.84 -12.35 -8.40
CA SER A 193 -11.29 -12.38 -9.79
C SER A 193 -12.22 -11.21 -10.12
N LYS A 194 -12.35 -10.87 -11.39
CA LYS A 194 -13.34 -9.88 -11.89
C LYS A 194 -14.77 -10.26 -11.49
N LYS A 195 -15.11 -11.56 -11.45
CA LYS A 195 -16.43 -12.05 -11.02
C LYS A 195 -16.69 -11.70 -9.54
N GLN A 196 -15.69 -11.88 -8.68
CA GLN A 196 -15.80 -11.49 -7.27
C GLN A 196 -15.90 -9.97 -7.10
N ALA A 197 -15.11 -9.19 -7.86
CA ALA A 197 -15.24 -7.74 -7.88
C ALA A 197 -16.64 -7.27 -8.28
N ASN A 198 -17.22 -7.86 -9.34
CA ASN A 198 -18.59 -7.54 -9.76
C ASN A 198 -19.64 -7.93 -8.70
N ARG A 199 -19.41 -8.99 -7.91
CA ARG A 199 -20.27 -9.33 -6.77
C ARG A 199 -20.21 -8.23 -5.70
N VAL A 200 -19.03 -7.73 -5.37
CA VAL A 200 -18.85 -6.60 -4.43
C VAL A 200 -19.62 -5.37 -4.93
N VAL A 201 -19.46 -5.02 -6.21
CA VAL A 201 -20.19 -3.91 -6.84
C VAL A 201 -21.70 -4.10 -6.67
N LYS A 202 -22.20 -5.30 -6.98
CA LYS A 202 -23.65 -5.59 -6.87
C LYS A 202 -24.15 -5.37 -5.44
N VAL A 203 -23.48 -5.94 -4.42
CA VAL A 203 -23.88 -5.77 -3.02
C VAL A 203 -23.92 -4.31 -2.59
N ILE A 204 -22.94 -3.51 -3.02
CA ILE A 204 -22.93 -2.06 -2.75
C ILE A 204 -24.08 -1.37 -3.47
N SER A 205 -24.32 -1.70 -4.74
CA SER A 205 -25.39 -1.08 -5.55
C SER A 205 -26.78 -1.41 -5.05
N ASP A 206 -26.97 -2.62 -4.49
CA ASP A 206 -28.28 -3.06 -3.94
C ASP A 206 -28.51 -2.44 -2.54
N PHE A 207 -27.48 -1.91 -1.89
CA PHE A 207 -27.55 -1.31 -0.55
C PHE A 207 -27.71 0.22 -0.57
N VAL A 208 -27.04 0.93 -1.48
CA VAL A 208 -27.03 2.41 -1.57
C VAL A 208 -28.12 2.87 -2.54
#